data_f37a0f30f3ea2869a25277c6b61717e0
#
_entry.id   f37a0f30f3ea2869a25277c6b61717e0
#
_cell.length_a   1.000
_cell.length_b   1.000
_cell.length_c   1.000
_cell.angle_alpha   90.00
_cell.angle_beta   90.00
_cell.angle_gamma   90.00
#
_symmetry.space_group_name_H-M   'P 1'
#
loop_
_entity.id
_entity.type
_entity.pdbx_description
1 polymer ?
#
loop_
_entity_poly.entity_id
_entity_poly.type
_entity_poly.pdbx_seq_one_letter_code
_entity_poly.pdbx_strand_id
1 'polypeptide(L)'
;RQMCIRDSFEDSQTCNLRPVPTGEIEQAFCRLYYKLKHHSEPIFTQMLSNLQKIRYSRMLWSEDVISLNKKISDILSQVQFLTQLQQAGGVDPDTFITSNNKLSEQLRRLKQEKARLLDTDSDDLADRTRDLMDVLEDGPDFLDSFDAELFDALVEKIIVDSNERLRFRLKNGLELTEQIERTRR
;
A
#
# COMPACT_ATOMS: atom_id res chain seq x y z
N ARG A 1 9.26 -19.78 -21.12
CA ARG A 1 7.97 -19.08 -20.99
C ARG A 1 8.20 -17.61 -21.28
N GLN A 2 7.63 -17.10 -22.37
CA GLN A 2 7.63 -15.67 -22.69
C GLN A 2 6.59 -14.99 -21.82
N MET A 3 7.02 -14.13 -20.89
CA MET A 3 6.12 -13.21 -20.18
C MET A 3 6.18 -11.86 -20.90
N CYS A 4 5.26 -11.61 -21.79
CA CYS A 4 4.98 -10.30 -22.36
C CYS A 4 3.60 -9.89 -21.87
N ILE A 5 3.50 -9.06 -20.84
CA ILE A 5 2.24 -8.46 -20.44
C ILE A 5 2.12 -7.14 -21.21
N ARG A 6 1.25 -7.14 -22.22
CA ARG A 6 0.85 -5.93 -22.95
C ARG A 6 -0.25 -5.23 -22.16
N ASP A 7 -0.01 -4.00 -21.80
CA ASP A 7 -1.00 -3.11 -21.15
C ASP A 7 -1.51 -2.04 -22.14
N SER A 8 -1.67 -2.41 -23.44
CA SER A 8 -2.28 -1.52 -24.43
C SER A 8 -3.17 -2.31 -25.36
N PHE A 9 -4.46 -2.09 -25.22
CA PHE A 9 -5.52 -2.67 -26.04
C PHE A 9 -5.72 -1.93 -27.39
N GLU A 10 -4.69 -1.29 -27.95
CA GLU A 10 -4.78 -0.63 -29.25
C GLU A 10 -3.59 -1.01 -30.12
N ASP A 11 -3.91 -1.62 -31.28
CA ASP A 11 -3.09 -1.91 -32.45
C ASP A 11 -1.91 -2.89 -32.33
N SER A 12 -2.23 -4.15 -32.64
CA SER A 12 -1.24 -5.22 -32.85
C SER A 12 -0.38 -5.05 -34.12
N GLN A 13 -0.61 -4.03 -34.92
CA GLN A 13 0.08 -3.82 -36.22
C GLN A 13 1.24 -2.82 -36.16
N THR A 14 1.44 -2.08 -35.07
CA THR A 14 2.48 -1.04 -34.98
C THR A 14 3.55 -1.26 -33.91
N CYS A 15 3.59 -2.42 -33.27
CA CYS A 15 4.58 -2.68 -32.24
C CYS A 15 5.95 -3.07 -32.84
N ASN A 16 6.89 -2.13 -32.89
CA ASN A 16 8.28 -2.34 -33.32
C ASN A 16 9.20 -2.95 -32.23
N LEU A 17 8.62 -3.44 -31.13
CA LEU A 17 9.39 -4.06 -30.04
C LEU A 17 9.82 -5.47 -30.45
N ARG A 18 11.11 -5.74 -30.37
CA ARG A 18 11.67 -7.09 -30.56
C ARG A 18 11.49 -7.90 -29.28
N PRO A 19 11.27 -9.22 -29.38
CA PRO A 19 11.26 -10.10 -28.22
C PRO A 19 12.55 -9.92 -27.40
N VAL A 20 12.41 -9.82 -26.08
CA VAL A 20 13.55 -9.76 -25.16
C VAL A 20 13.83 -11.19 -24.68
N PRO A 21 15.04 -11.72 -24.89
CA PRO A 21 15.44 -13.03 -24.37
C PRO A 21 15.33 -13.08 -22.86
N THR A 22 14.88 -14.21 -22.32
CA THR A 22 14.73 -14.41 -20.86
C THR A 22 16.02 -14.11 -20.11
N GLY A 23 17.18 -14.57 -20.60
CA GLY A 23 18.46 -14.30 -19.95
C GLY A 23 18.85 -12.82 -19.86
N GLU A 24 18.41 -11.95 -20.81
CA GLU A 24 18.63 -10.50 -20.72
C GLU A 24 17.74 -9.87 -19.62
N ILE A 25 16.53 -10.40 -19.44
CA ILE A 25 15.62 -9.99 -18.35
C ILE A 25 16.19 -10.42 -17.00
N GLU A 26 16.67 -11.64 -16.90
CA GLU A 26 17.29 -12.19 -15.69
C GLU A 26 18.52 -11.39 -15.27
N GLN A 27 19.40 -11.06 -16.23
CA GLN A 27 20.57 -10.21 -15.95
C GLN A 27 20.16 -8.78 -15.54
N ALA A 28 19.16 -8.20 -16.17
CA ALA A 28 18.63 -6.90 -15.80
C ALA A 28 18.07 -6.91 -14.36
N PHE A 29 17.40 -8.01 -13.98
CA PHE A 29 16.92 -8.17 -12.60
C PHE A 29 18.09 -8.29 -11.60
N CYS A 30 19.13 -9.06 -11.88
CA CYS A 30 20.30 -9.16 -10.99
C CYS A 30 20.96 -7.78 -10.76
N ARG A 31 21.07 -6.94 -11.80
CA ARG A 31 21.56 -5.56 -11.65
C ARG A 31 20.61 -4.69 -10.84
N LEU A 32 19.30 -4.81 -11.08
CA LEU A 32 18.29 -4.10 -10.31
C LEU A 32 18.35 -4.49 -8.83
N TYR A 33 18.44 -5.80 -8.56
CA TYR A 33 18.54 -6.32 -7.19
C TYR A 33 19.75 -5.74 -6.46
N TYR A 34 20.93 -5.74 -7.09
CA TYR A 34 22.14 -5.14 -6.52
C TYR A 34 21.93 -3.65 -6.16
N LYS A 35 21.32 -2.88 -7.05
CA LYS A 35 21.03 -1.45 -6.80
C LYS A 35 20.02 -1.29 -5.65
N LEU A 36 18.99 -2.13 -5.61
CA LEU A 36 18.01 -2.11 -4.53
C LEU A 36 18.65 -2.47 -3.18
N LYS A 37 19.42 -3.54 -3.13
CA LYS A 37 20.10 -3.99 -1.90
C LYS A 37 20.99 -2.90 -1.29
N HIS A 38 21.76 -2.19 -2.11
CA HIS A 38 22.77 -1.25 -1.62
C HIS A 38 22.33 0.22 -1.57
N HIS A 39 21.26 0.61 -2.27
CA HIS A 39 20.91 2.02 -2.43
C HIS A 39 19.43 2.36 -2.18
N SER A 40 18.58 1.39 -1.87
CA SER A 40 17.14 1.65 -1.73
C SER A 40 16.71 2.13 -0.35
N GLU A 41 17.48 1.86 0.69
CA GLU A 41 17.12 2.20 2.07
C GLU A 41 16.71 3.67 2.26
N PRO A 42 17.47 4.66 1.79
CA PRO A 42 17.08 6.07 1.92
C PRO A 42 15.76 6.39 1.17
N ILE A 43 15.55 5.75 0.01
CA ILE A 43 14.36 5.95 -0.83
C ILE A 43 13.13 5.40 -0.13
N PHE A 44 13.19 4.17 0.37
CA PHE A 44 12.08 3.52 1.06
C PHE A 44 11.77 4.19 2.40
N THR A 45 12.79 4.58 3.16
CA THR A 45 12.64 5.33 4.41
C THR A 45 11.93 6.67 4.16
N GLN A 46 12.33 7.40 3.12
CA GLN A 46 11.68 8.65 2.75
C GLN A 46 10.24 8.42 2.27
N MET A 47 9.98 7.36 1.51
CA MET A 47 8.64 6.97 1.06
C MET A 47 7.73 6.68 2.25
N LEU A 48 8.17 5.85 3.20
CA LEU A 48 7.42 5.54 4.43
C LEU A 48 7.14 6.80 5.25
N SER A 49 8.13 7.69 5.41
CA SER A 49 7.95 8.96 6.11
C SER A 49 6.87 9.83 5.45
N ASN A 50 6.87 9.90 4.12
CA ASN A 50 5.88 10.67 3.39
C ASN A 50 4.47 10.06 3.50
N LEU A 51 4.34 8.73 3.43
CA LEU A 51 3.08 8.03 3.62
C LEU A 51 2.52 8.27 5.04
N GLN A 52 3.36 8.23 6.07
CA GLN A 52 2.98 8.56 7.44
C GLN A 52 2.49 10.01 7.57
N LYS A 53 3.16 10.97 6.93
CA LYS A 53 2.72 12.38 6.92
C LYS A 53 1.37 12.55 6.25
N ILE A 54 1.13 11.88 5.12
CA ILE A 54 -0.15 11.91 4.41
C ILE A 54 -1.26 11.35 5.29
N ARG A 55 -1.03 10.19 5.94
CA ARG A 55 -1.97 9.58 6.88
C ARG A 55 -2.29 10.52 8.04
N TYR A 56 -1.26 11.10 8.66
CA TYR A 56 -1.44 12.05 9.76
C TYR A 56 -2.22 13.30 9.34
N SER A 57 -1.92 13.84 8.15
CA SER A 57 -2.65 14.97 7.59
C SER A 57 -4.13 14.64 7.36
N ARG A 58 -4.45 13.47 6.78
CA ARG A 58 -5.84 13.02 6.59
C ARG A 58 -6.57 12.87 7.93
N MET A 59 -5.91 12.30 8.93
CA MET A 59 -6.48 12.13 10.27
C MET A 59 -6.86 13.47 10.92
N LEU A 60 -6.07 14.51 10.70
CA LEU A 60 -6.28 15.82 11.33
C LEU A 60 -7.19 16.78 10.53
N TRP A 61 -7.13 16.71 9.19
CA TRP A 61 -7.68 17.75 8.33
C TRP A 61 -8.78 17.28 7.37
N SER A 62 -9.13 16.01 7.35
CA SER A 62 -10.27 15.54 6.57
C SER A 62 -11.57 16.05 7.19
N GLU A 63 -12.36 16.78 6.42
CA GLU A 63 -13.68 17.28 6.86
C GLU A 63 -14.60 16.16 7.31
N ASP A 64 -14.54 15.00 6.61
CA ASP A 64 -15.32 13.82 6.96
C ASP A 64 -14.88 13.25 8.32
N VAL A 65 -13.57 13.15 8.57
CA VAL A 65 -13.04 12.67 9.86
C VAL A 65 -13.37 13.65 10.99
N ILE A 66 -13.27 14.96 10.74
CA ILE A 66 -13.66 15.99 11.71
C ILE A 66 -15.15 15.89 12.04
N SER A 67 -16.01 15.76 11.01
CA SER A 67 -17.45 15.57 11.18
C SER A 67 -17.78 14.30 11.98
N LEU A 68 -17.13 13.18 11.67
CA LEU A 68 -17.32 11.93 12.42
C LEU A 68 -16.84 12.04 13.87
N ASN A 69 -15.71 12.71 14.12
CA ASN A 69 -15.23 12.98 15.48
C ASN A 69 -16.25 13.79 16.29
N LYS A 70 -16.88 14.81 15.66
CA LYS A 70 -17.94 15.58 16.31
C LYS A 70 -19.14 14.69 16.65
N LYS A 71 -19.64 13.90 15.69
CA LYS A 71 -20.76 12.96 15.93
C LYS A 71 -20.45 11.95 17.04
N ILE A 72 -19.23 11.41 17.07
CA ILE A 72 -18.76 10.49 18.12
C ILE A 72 -18.77 11.20 19.49
N SER A 73 -18.26 12.43 19.56
CA SER A 73 -18.26 13.23 20.80
C SER A 73 -19.68 13.52 21.28
N ASP A 74 -20.59 13.87 20.38
CA ASP A 74 -22.00 14.13 20.70
C ASP A 74 -22.68 12.88 21.29
N ILE A 75 -22.45 11.70 20.71
CA ILE A 75 -22.99 10.43 21.25
C ILE A 75 -22.38 10.11 22.62
N LEU A 76 -21.08 10.30 22.81
CA LEU A 76 -20.46 10.08 24.11
C LEU A 76 -21.03 10.97 25.18
N SER A 77 -21.31 12.24 24.86
CA SER A 77 -21.98 13.19 25.75
C SER A 77 -23.41 12.74 26.10
N GLN A 78 -24.16 12.19 25.11
CA GLN A 78 -25.48 11.62 25.36
C GLN A 78 -25.44 10.39 26.28
N VAL A 79 -24.46 9.51 26.10
CA VAL A 79 -24.27 8.34 26.98
C VAL A 79 -23.96 8.80 28.40
N GLN A 80 -23.08 9.77 28.55
CA GLN A 80 -22.75 10.33 29.86
C GLN A 80 -23.98 10.96 30.54
N PHE A 81 -24.74 11.76 29.82
CA PHE A 81 -25.96 12.38 30.32
C PHE A 81 -26.99 11.34 30.73
N LEU A 82 -27.23 10.31 29.89
CA LEU A 82 -28.15 9.21 30.19
C LEU A 82 -27.72 8.45 31.47
N THR A 83 -26.43 8.24 31.66
CA THR A 83 -25.88 7.58 32.85
C THR A 83 -26.13 8.41 34.11
N GLN A 84 -25.94 9.75 34.03
CA GLN A 84 -26.20 10.66 35.14
C GLN A 84 -27.69 10.68 35.50
N LEU A 85 -28.59 10.68 34.50
CA LEU A 85 -30.06 10.60 34.73
C LEU A 85 -30.46 9.31 35.43
N GLN A 86 -29.85 8.18 35.04
CA GLN A 86 -30.13 6.90 35.69
C GLN A 86 -29.68 6.92 37.15
N GLN A 87 -28.47 7.45 37.45
CA GLN A 87 -27.96 7.55 38.80
C GLN A 87 -28.83 8.46 39.69
N ALA A 88 -29.43 9.48 39.10
CA ALA A 88 -30.38 10.35 39.79
C ALA A 88 -31.78 9.79 39.92
N GLY A 89 -32.06 8.56 39.41
CA GLY A 89 -33.38 7.95 39.42
C GLY A 89 -34.36 8.56 38.41
N GLY A 90 -33.87 9.37 37.46
CA GLY A 90 -34.69 10.06 36.48
C GLY A 90 -35.13 9.24 35.27
N VAL A 91 -34.62 7.99 35.14
CA VAL A 91 -34.95 7.09 34.03
C VAL A 91 -35.15 5.68 34.57
N ASP A 92 -36.18 4.98 34.09
CA ASP A 92 -36.39 3.58 34.41
C ASP A 92 -35.35 2.66 33.79
N PRO A 93 -35.04 1.49 34.40
CA PRO A 93 -33.96 0.59 33.93
C PRO A 93 -34.16 0.10 32.49
N ASP A 94 -35.35 -0.19 32.05
CA ASP A 94 -35.61 -0.74 30.70
C ASP A 94 -35.39 0.34 29.63
N THR A 95 -35.86 1.55 29.87
CA THR A 95 -35.60 2.71 29.00
C THR A 95 -34.11 3.04 28.95
N PHE A 96 -33.40 2.95 30.08
CA PHE A 96 -31.95 3.14 30.12
C PHE A 96 -31.24 2.10 29.24
N ILE A 97 -31.54 0.79 29.44
CA ILE A 97 -30.89 -0.29 28.68
C ILE A 97 -31.14 -0.10 27.16
N THR A 98 -32.42 0.14 26.78
CA THR A 98 -32.76 0.32 25.37
C THR A 98 -32.07 1.50 24.74
N SER A 99 -32.02 2.66 25.41
CA SER A 99 -31.36 3.87 24.92
C SER A 99 -29.87 3.71 24.87
N ASN A 100 -29.25 3.11 25.89
CA ASN A 100 -27.82 2.86 25.93
C ASN A 100 -27.37 1.89 24.84
N ASN A 101 -28.12 0.83 24.57
CA ASN A 101 -27.85 -0.10 23.47
C ASN A 101 -27.92 0.59 22.11
N LYS A 102 -28.89 1.47 21.88
CA LYS A 102 -29.02 2.25 20.65
C LYS A 102 -27.83 3.19 20.45
N LEU A 103 -27.43 3.93 21.50
CA LEU A 103 -26.27 4.82 21.45
C LEU A 103 -24.97 4.06 21.24
N SER A 104 -24.82 2.90 21.87
CA SER A 104 -23.64 2.03 21.72
C SER A 104 -23.51 1.50 20.28
N GLU A 105 -24.63 1.09 19.66
CA GLU A 105 -24.62 0.65 18.27
C GLU A 105 -24.31 1.80 17.31
N GLN A 106 -24.84 3.01 17.54
CA GLN A 106 -24.50 4.18 16.75
C GLN A 106 -23.01 4.52 16.88
N LEU A 107 -22.48 4.49 18.10
CA LEU A 107 -21.05 4.72 18.36
C LEU A 107 -20.17 3.72 17.64
N ARG A 108 -20.54 2.43 17.65
CA ARG A 108 -19.84 1.36 16.95
C ARG A 108 -19.80 1.63 15.43
N ARG A 109 -20.95 2.00 14.83
CA ARG A 109 -21.04 2.32 13.39
C ARG A 109 -20.16 3.51 13.01
N LEU A 110 -20.22 4.61 13.76
CA LEU A 110 -19.40 5.78 13.49
C LEU A 110 -17.89 5.52 13.63
N LYS A 111 -17.50 4.70 14.62
CA LYS A 111 -16.10 4.28 14.77
C LYS A 111 -15.64 3.40 13.61
N GLN A 112 -16.49 2.49 13.11
CA GLN A 112 -16.20 1.67 11.94
C GLN A 112 -16.07 2.52 10.67
N GLU A 113 -16.98 3.48 10.46
CA GLU A 113 -16.95 4.40 9.33
C GLU A 113 -15.66 5.25 9.36
N LYS A 114 -15.29 5.78 10.54
CA LYS A 114 -14.03 6.50 10.72
C LYS A 114 -12.83 5.61 10.42
N ALA A 115 -12.81 4.37 10.88
CA ALA A 115 -11.74 3.42 10.60
C ALA A 115 -11.60 3.18 9.09
N ARG A 116 -12.70 2.99 8.36
CA ARG A 116 -12.70 2.83 6.90
C ARG A 116 -12.15 4.05 6.15
N LEU A 117 -12.45 5.27 6.62
CA LEU A 117 -11.91 6.50 6.02
C LEU A 117 -10.42 6.70 6.29
N LEU A 118 -9.92 6.14 7.39
CA LEU A 118 -8.50 6.19 7.76
C LEU A 118 -7.71 5.02 7.18
N ASP A 119 -8.38 3.89 6.91
CA ASP A 119 -7.83 2.71 6.26
C ASP A 119 -7.79 2.98 4.74
N THR A 120 -6.67 3.50 4.29
CA THR A 120 -6.48 3.93 2.90
C THR A 120 -5.37 3.10 2.25
N ASP A 121 -5.37 3.10 0.90
CA ASP A 121 -4.32 2.52 0.05
C ASP A 121 -2.88 2.86 0.50
N SER A 122 -2.73 3.95 1.30
CA SER A 122 -1.43 4.34 1.86
C SER A 122 -0.92 3.39 2.95
N ASP A 123 -1.80 2.70 3.69
CA ASP A 123 -1.39 1.75 4.72
C ASP A 123 -0.94 0.44 4.07
N ASP A 124 -1.68 -0.04 3.09
CA ASP A 124 -1.30 -1.19 2.26
C ASP A 124 0.04 -0.94 1.54
N LEU A 125 0.22 0.27 1.00
CA LEU A 125 1.46 0.67 0.34
C LEU A 125 2.64 0.75 1.33
N ALA A 126 2.40 1.22 2.55
CA ALA A 126 3.43 1.27 3.59
C ALA A 126 3.83 -0.15 4.04
N ASP A 127 2.86 -1.06 4.20
CA ASP A 127 3.13 -2.45 4.57
C ASP A 127 3.88 -3.17 3.47
N ARG A 128 3.45 -3.07 2.21
CA ARG A 128 4.20 -3.62 1.06
C ARG A 128 5.61 -3.05 0.93
N THR A 129 5.82 -1.80 1.32
CA THR A 129 7.16 -1.20 1.29
C THR A 129 8.05 -1.78 2.39
N ARG A 130 7.51 -2.05 3.59
CA ARG A 130 8.24 -2.74 4.66
C ARG A 130 8.57 -4.17 4.27
N ASP A 131 7.59 -4.92 3.73
CA ASP A 131 7.81 -6.29 3.24
C ASP A 131 8.95 -6.35 2.22
N LEU A 132 9.02 -5.37 1.29
CA LEU A 132 10.13 -5.27 0.34
C LEU A 132 11.48 -4.99 1.03
N MET A 133 11.49 -4.14 2.05
CA MET A 133 12.72 -3.86 2.81
C MET A 133 13.19 -5.10 3.55
N ASP A 134 12.30 -5.85 4.18
CA ASP A 134 12.59 -7.09 4.89
C ASP A 134 13.16 -8.15 3.93
N VAL A 135 12.54 -8.34 2.76
CA VAL A 135 13.06 -9.25 1.71
C VAL A 135 14.46 -8.84 1.23
N LEU A 136 14.72 -7.54 1.10
CA LEU A 136 16.04 -7.05 0.72
C LEU A 136 17.05 -7.20 1.85
N GLU A 137 16.66 -7.01 3.11
CA GLU A 137 17.54 -7.18 4.28
C GLU A 137 17.96 -8.64 4.46
N ASP A 138 17.01 -9.57 4.36
CA ASP A 138 17.25 -11.00 4.52
C ASP A 138 17.95 -11.65 3.31
N GLY A 139 17.85 -11.03 2.14
CA GLY A 139 18.42 -11.55 0.91
C GLY A 139 19.95 -11.41 0.83
N PRO A 140 20.61 -12.13 -0.09
CA PRO A 140 22.06 -12.06 -0.28
C PRO A 140 22.51 -10.67 -0.77
N ASP A 141 23.75 -10.31 -0.47
CA ASP A 141 24.32 -9.02 -0.93
C ASP A 141 24.49 -8.94 -2.44
N PHE A 142 24.64 -10.08 -3.09
CA PHE A 142 24.85 -10.20 -4.54
C PHE A 142 24.20 -11.46 -5.09
N LEU A 143 23.65 -11.39 -6.31
CA LEU A 143 23.08 -12.52 -7.05
C LEU A 143 24.05 -12.94 -8.17
N ASP A 144 24.67 -14.11 -8.03
CA ASP A 144 25.51 -14.72 -9.08
C ASP A 144 24.66 -15.23 -10.25
N SER A 145 23.42 -15.58 -10.00
CA SER A 145 22.44 -16.06 -10.97
C SER A 145 21.03 -15.59 -10.61
N PHE A 146 20.12 -15.68 -11.57
CA PHE A 146 18.73 -15.32 -11.35
C PHE A 146 18.09 -16.20 -10.27
N ASP A 147 17.43 -15.56 -9.33
CA ASP A 147 16.65 -16.18 -8.27
C ASP A 147 15.16 -15.88 -8.47
N ALA A 148 14.39 -16.93 -8.76
CA ALA A 148 12.96 -16.81 -9.06
C ALA A 148 12.13 -16.45 -7.82
N GLU A 149 12.53 -16.90 -6.62
CA GLU A 149 11.81 -16.62 -5.37
C GLU A 149 11.97 -15.16 -5.00
N LEU A 150 13.19 -14.64 -5.06
CA LEU A 150 13.45 -13.20 -4.85
C LEU A 150 12.79 -12.33 -5.92
N PHE A 151 12.78 -12.78 -7.17
CA PHE A 151 12.07 -12.08 -8.23
C PHE A 151 10.58 -11.97 -7.94
N ASP A 152 9.94 -13.09 -7.61
CA ASP A 152 8.52 -13.14 -7.30
C ASP A 152 8.17 -12.39 -5.99
N ALA A 153 9.12 -12.28 -5.05
CA ALA A 153 8.93 -11.50 -3.83
C ALA A 153 8.99 -9.98 -4.08
N LEU A 154 9.83 -9.51 -4.98
CA LEU A 154 10.09 -8.08 -5.21
C LEU A 154 9.29 -7.47 -6.35
N VAL A 155 9.08 -8.20 -7.46
CA VAL A 155 8.55 -7.69 -8.72
C VAL A 155 7.09 -8.07 -8.90
N GLU A 156 6.24 -7.08 -9.20
CA GLU A 156 4.85 -7.29 -9.60
C GLU A 156 4.75 -7.61 -11.09
N LYS A 157 5.40 -6.78 -11.92
CA LYS A 157 5.40 -6.93 -13.39
C LYS A 157 6.60 -6.26 -14.05
N ILE A 158 6.89 -6.71 -15.28
CA ILE A 158 7.89 -6.10 -16.15
C ILE A 158 7.19 -5.46 -17.33
N ILE A 159 7.58 -4.23 -17.65
CA ILE A 159 7.10 -3.48 -18.80
C ILE A 159 8.28 -3.26 -19.73
N VAL A 160 8.12 -3.61 -21.02
CA VAL A 160 9.13 -3.36 -22.05
C VAL A 160 8.86 -1.98 -22.64
N ASP A 161 9.61 -0.96 -22.23
CA ASP A 161 9.44 0.41 -22.72
C ASP A 161 10.02 0.59 -24.11
N SER A 162 11.14 -0.06 -24.40
CA SER A 162 11.81 0.00 -25.70
C SER A 162 12.67 -1.25 -25.93
N ASN A 163 13.29 -1.34 -27.11
CA ASN A 163 14.24 -2.42 -27.43
C ASN A 163 15.51 -2.42 -26.53
N GLU A 164 15.72 -1.37 -25.76
CA GLU A 164 16.91 -1.16 -24.92
C GLU A 164 16.58 -0.95 -23.45
N ARG A 165 15.28 -0.93 -23.09
CA ARG A 165 14.87 -0.50 -21.76
C ARG A 165 13.73 -1.35 -21.21
N LEU A 166 13.94 -1.88 -19.99
CA LEU A 166 12.93 -2.57 -19.18
C LEU A 166 12.56 -1.71 -17.99
N ARG A 167 11.29 -1.72 -17.63
CA ARG A 167 10.79 -1.12 -16.40
C ARG A 167 10.23 -2.22 -15.52
N PHE A 168 10.77 -2.34 -14.33
CA PHE A 168 10.30 -3.24 -13.28
C PHE A 168 9.37 -2.48 -12.36
N ARG A 169 8.15 -2.95 -12.23
CA ARG A 169 7.23 -2.48 -11.22
C ARG A 169 7.34 -3.38 -10.01
N LEU A 170 7.74 -2.82 -8.88
CA LEU A 170 7.84 -3.52 -7.61
C LEU A 170 6.45 -3.69 -6.97
N LYS A 171 6.32 -4.61 -6.01
CA LYS A 171 5.05 -4.89 -5.32
C LYS A 171 4.48 -3.70 -4.55
N ASN A 172 5.31 -2.74 -4.17
CA ASN A 172 4.87 -1.47 -3.59
C ASN A 172 4.54 -0.40 -4.65
N GLY A 173 4.46 -0.76 -5.94
CA GLY A 173 4.12 0.14 -7.03
C GLY A 173 5.26 1.03 -7.53
N LEU A 174 6.45 1.00 -6.91
CA LEU A 174 7.61 1.74 -7.40
C LEU A 174 8.06 1.17 -8.75
N GLU A 175 8.32 2.04 -9.72
CA GLU A 175 8.79 1.64 -11.04
C GLU A 175 10.24 2.05 -11.24
N LEU A 176 11.09 1.08 -11.58
CA LEU A 176 12.51 1.25 -11.79
C LEU A 176 12.91 0.76 -13.17
N THR A 177 13.77 1.52 -13.82
CA THR A 177 14.17 1.26 -15.21
C THR A 177 15.57 0.69 -15.28
N GLU A 178 15.74 -0.39 -16.06
CA GLU A 178 17.02 -1.01 -16.37
C GLU A 178 17.25 -1.08 -17.87
N GLN A 179 18.53 -0.99 -18.27
CA GLN A 179 18.92 -1.15 -19.67
C GLN A 179 19.05 -2.63 -20.04
N ILE A 180 18.64 -2.97 -21.25
CA ILE A 180 18.84 -4.30 -21.83
C ILE A 180 20.24 -4.32 -22.46
N GLU A 181 21.16 -5.07 -21.87
CA GLU A 181 22.46 -5.32 -22.47
C GLU A 181 22.37 -6.50 -23.43
N ARG A 182 22.27 -6.19 -24.74
CA ARG A 182 22.26 -7.23 -25.74
C ARG A 182 23.64 -7.80 -25.95
N THR A 183 23.80 -9.07 -25.61
CA THR A 183 25.02 -9.81 -25.98
C THR A 183 25.07 -9.87 -27.51
N ARG A 184 26.02 -9.11 -28.11
CA ARG A 184 26.29 -9.26 -29.54
C ARG A 184 26.85 -10.67 -29.76
N ARG A 185 26.06 -11.51 -30.45
CA ARG A 185 26.57 -12.72 -31.07
C ARG A 185 27.23 -12.38 -32.39
#